data_aa3c5330a4fd286a0505e959658b916a
#
_entry.id   aa3c5330a4fd286a0505e959658b916a
#
_cell.length_a   1.000
_cell.length_b   1.000
_cell.length_c   1.000
_cell.angle_alpha   90.00
_cell.angle_beta   90.00
_cell.angle_gamma   90.00
#
_symmetry.space_group_name_H-M   'P 1'
#
loop_
_entity.id
_entity.type
_entity.pdbx_description
1 polymer ?
#
loop_
_entity_poly.entity_id
_entity_poly.type
_entity_poly.pdbx_seq_one_letter_code
_entity_poly.pdbx_strand_id
1 'polypeptide(L)'
;MIENIRLSFQGIWSHKMRSFLTMLGIIIGIASIISIVSTIKGTNEQIKKNLIGSGTNTVQIQLYQGDYQYEMLYNGLPDGIPVRDETTMEKIKSVKNVEDAAFYTSRSDYNNSVYYGNNGISGSQVFGVDNSYFTTNGLVLKSGRTFVDSDFTDFHAAAIIDADTADSLFDGENPIGKTIEIKGEPYVVVGIVTKSKTFEPVINSVEDYYTYMQESSGAVYVPKVTWPIIYQYDEPENVILRVKSTDDMTRVGKKTADLLNENLSVSDDTMKYKAEDLLEQAKEIQELSDSTNSMLIWIAGISLLVGGIGVMN
;
A
#
# COMPACT_ATOMS: atom_id res chain seq x y z
N MET A 1 -25.16 10.92 -58.66
CA MET A 1 -24.50 10.36 -57.44
C MET A 1 -23.35 9.39 -57.79
N ILE A 2 -23.57 8.38 -58.58
CA ILE A 2 -22.55 7.39 -59.00
C ILE A 2 -21.38 8.05 -59.76
N GLU A 3 -21.63 9.04 -60.57
CA GLU A 3 -20.63 9.79 -61.35
C GLU A 3 -19.66 10.57 -60.44
N ASN A 4 -20.17 11.18 -59.37
CA ASN A 4 -19.35 11.90 -58.37
C ASN A 4 -18.45 10.94 -57.57
N ILE A 5 -18.93 9.74 -57.27
CA ILE A 5 -18.13 8.68 -56.63
C ILE A 5 -17.01 8.21 -57.57
N ARG A 6 -17.33 8.02 -58.86
CA ARG A 6 -16.35 7.59 -59.86
C ARG A 6 -15.27 8.66 -60.09
N LEU A 7 -15.64 9.94 -60.15
CA LEU A 7 -14.70 11.06 -60.26
C LEU A 7 -13.79 11.16 -59.03
N SER A 8 -14.34 10.95 -57.82
CA SER A 8 -13.55 10.94 -56.58
C SER A 8 -12.52 9.81 -56.57
N PHE A 9 -12.90 8.59 -56.97
CA PHE A 9 -11.98 7.47 -57.12
C PHE A 9 -10.90 7.72 -58.19
N GLN A 10 -11.27 8.36 -59.30
CA GLN A 10 -10.35 8.71 -60.38
C GLN A 10 -9.32 9.76 -59.93
N GLY A 11 -9.71 10.74 -59.08
CA GLY A 11 -8.83 11.69 -58.42
C GLY A 11 -7.81 11.04 -57.47
N ILE A 12 -8.26 10.07 -56.68
CA ILE A 12 -7.40 9.30 -55.78
C ILE A 12 -6.34 8.49 -56.56
N TRP A 13 -6.73 7.90 -57.68
CA TRP A 13 -5.82 7.07 -58.49
C TRP A 13 -4.88 7.90 -59.40
N SER A 14 -5.24 9.12 -59.75
CA SER A 14 -4.35 10.02 -60.48
C SER A 14 -3.15 10.48 -59.65
N HIS A 15 -3.28 10.49 -58.31
CA HIS A 15 -2.22 10.89 -57.38
C HIS A 15 -1.91 9.78 -56.34
N LYS A 16 -1.69 8.56 -56.83
CA LYS A 16 -1.53 7.34 -56.00
C LYS A 16 -0.59 7.49 -54.81
N MET A 17 0.58 8.09 -54.99
CA MET A 17 1.60 8.24 -53.94
C MET A 17 1.14 9.22 -52.88
N ARG A 18 0.49 10.33 -53.26
CA ARG A 18 -0.04 11.31 -52.31
C ARG A 18 -1.18 10.70 -51.49
N SER A 19 -2.12 10.05 -52.11
CA SER A 19 -3.25 9.40 -51.46
C SER A 19 -2.79 8.28 -50.52
N PHE A 20 -1.80 7.49 -50.93
CA PHE A 20 -1.22 6.43 -50.11
C PHE A 20 -0.52 7.01 -48.88
N LEU A 21 0.34 8.03 -49.01
CA LEU A 21 1.04 8.67 -47.89
C LEU A 21 0.07 9.32 -46.93
N THR A 22 -1.02 9.92 -47.41
CA THR A 22 -2.05 10.51 -46.54
C THR A 22 -2.76 9.45 -45.70
N MET A 23 -3.24 8.38 -46.35
CA MET A 23 -3.89 7.27 -45.67
C MET A 23 -2.95 6.63 -44.66
N LEU A 24 -1.70 6.41 -45.04
CA LEU A 24 -0.68 5.84 -44.15
C LEU A 24 -0.45 6.74 -42.91
N GLY A 25 -0.34 8.06 -43.10
CA GLY A 25 -0.19 9.03 -42.03
C GLY A 25 -1.38 9.01 -41.06
N ILE A 26 -2.61 8.97 -41.59
CA ILE A 26 -3.82 8.89 -40.78
C ILE A 26 -3.89 7.55 -40.01
N ILE A 27 -3.59 6.43 -40.67
CA ILE A 27 -3.60 5.11 -40.04
C ILE A 27 -2.57 5.04 -38.90
N ILE A 28 -1.34 5.49 -39.15
CA ILE A 28 -0.29 5.52 -38.13
C ILE A 28 -0.69 6.42 -36.97
N GLY A 29 -1.25 7.61 -37.25
CA GLY A 29 -1.70 8.53 -36.21
C GLY A 29 -2.79 7.92 -35.33
N ILE A 30 -3.83 7.34 -35.92
CA ILE A 30 -4.91 6.69 -35.15
C ILE A 30 -4.42 5.46 -34.41
N ALA A 31 -3.61 4.60 -35.04
CA ALA A 31 -3.05 3.42 -34.42
C ALA A 31 -2.16 3.78 -33.21
N SER A 32 -1.35 4.84 -33.33
CA SER A 32 -0.53 5.34 -32.22
C SER A 32 -1.37 5.81 -31.04
N ILE A 33 -2.43 6.59 -31.31
CA ILE A 33 -3.33 7.07 -30.24
C ILE A 33 -4.01 5.88 -29.52
N ILE A 34 -4.56 4.93 -30.29
CA ILE A 34 -5.20 3.74 -29.71
C ILE A 34 -4.21 2.93 -28.89
N SER A 35 -3.00 2.72 -29.42
CA SER A 35 -1.95 1.97 -28.71
C SER A 35 -1.57 2.65 -27.39
N ILE A 36 -1.31 3.95 -27.42
CA ILE A 36 -1.00 4.76 -26.23
C ILE A 36 -2.12 4.63 -25.20
N VAL A 37 -3.36 4.94 -25.54
CA VAL A 37 -4.51 4.90 -24.61
C VAL A 37 -4.74 3.50 -24.03
N SER A 38 -4.54 2.44 -24.84
CA SER A 38 -4.70 1.07 -24.39
C SER A 38 -3.60 0.66 -23.40
N THR A 39 -2.35 1.02 -23.70
CA THR A 39 -1.21 0.76 -22.80
C THR A 39 -1.42 1.42 -21.45
N ILE A 40 -1.85 2.68 -21.45
CA ILE A 40 -2.10 3.46 -20.23
C ILE A 40 -3.17 2.82 -19.37
N LYS A 41 -4.33 2.51 -19.95
CA LYS A 41 -5.39 1.84 -19.18
C LYS A 41 -4.91 0.53 -18.59
N GLY A 42 -4.13 -0.24 -19.36
CA GLY A 42 -3.54 -1.49 -18.88
C GLY A 42 -2.57 -1.27 -17.71
N THR A 43 -1.68 -0.28 -17.83
CA THR A 43 -0.72 0.07 -16.76
C THR A 43 -1.43 0.57 -15.51
N ASN A 44 -2.43 1.44 -15.64
CA ASN A 44 -3.18 1.98 -14.52
C ASN A 44 -3.95 0.88 -13.75
N GLU A 45 -4.60 -0.03 -14.46
CA GLU A 45 -5.24 -1.19 -13.84
C GLU A 45 -4.22 -2.11 -13.14
N GLN A 46 -3.02 -2.24 -13.72
CA GLN A 46 -1.95 -3.03 -13.12
C GLN A 46 -1.39 -2.37 -11.86
N ILE A 47 -1.14 -1.05 -11.88
CA ILE A 47 -0.72 -0.26 -10.71
C ILE A 47 -1.76 -0.41 -9.60
N LYS A 48 -3.04 -0.20 -9.92
CA LYS A 48 -4.13 -0.38 -8.96
C LYS A 48 -4.12 -1.78 -8.35
N LYS A 49 -3.98 -2.83 -9.16
CA LYS A 49 -3.88 -4.22 -8.67
C LYS A 49 -2.65 -4.45 -7.81
N ASN A 50 -1.50 -3.94 -8.19
CA ASN A 50 -0.26 -4.10 -7.43
C ASN A 50 -0.33 -3.40 -6.07
N LEU A 51 -0.85 -2.18 -6.01
CA LEU A 51 -0.97 -1.39 -4.77
C LEU A 51 -2.03 -1.94 -3.80
N ILE A 52 -3.18 -2.37 -4.34
CA ILE A 52 -4.25 -2.93 -3.52
C ILE A 52 -3.91 -4.36 -3.08
N GLY A 53 -2.94 -4.99 -3.74
CA GLY A 53 -2.46 -6.34 -3.43
C GLY A 53 -3.55 -7.40 -3.55
N SER A 54 -3.38 -8.48 -2.85
CA SER A 54 -4.19 -9.69 -2.88
C SER A 54 -5.64 -9.56 -2.36
N GLY A 55 -6.27 -8.41 -2.51
CA GLY A 55 -7.66 -8.21 -2.08
C GLY A 55 -7.84 -7.97 -0.58
N THR A 56 -6.76 -7.66 0.13
CA THR A 56 -6.88 -7.06 1.46
C THR A 56 -7.21 -5.60 1.26
N ASN A 57 -8.50 -5.27 1.31
CA ASN A 57 -8.98 -3.89 1.26
C ASN A 57 -8.64 -3.20 2.59
N THR A 58 -7.35 -3.10 2.91
CA THR A 58 -6.87 -2.54 4.18
C THR A 58 -6.40 -1.11 4.01
N VAL A 59 -6.70 -0.28 4.99
CA VAL A 59 -6.25 1.11 5.10
C VAL A 59 -5.54 1.27 6.43
N GLN A 60 -4.32 1.76 6.42
CA GLN A 60 -3.59 2.12 7.63
C GLN A 60 -3.82 3.58 7.95
N ILE A 61 -4.06 3.87 9.22
CA ILE A 61 -4.20 5.23 9.74
C ILE A 61 -3.13 5.43 10.78
N GLN A 62 -2.23 6.35 10.52
CA GLN A 62 -1.03 6.57 11.31
C GLN A 62 -0.89 8.06 11.65
N LEU A 63 -0.08 8.34 12.68
CA LEU A 63 0.25 9.71 13.06
C LEU A 63 1.27 10.29 12.09
N TYR A 64 1.02 11.51 11.61
CA TYR A 64 1.88 12.29 10.74
C TYR A 64 2.21 13.64 11.38
N GLN A 65 3.38 14.16 11.04
CA GLN A 65 3.76 15.54 11.25
C GLN A 65 4.02 16.20 9.89
N GLY A 66 3.16 17.11 9.49
CA GLY A 66 3.16 17.60 8.12
C GLY A 66 2.84 16.49 7.12
N ASP A 67 3.74 16.27 6.17
CA ASP A 67 3.57 15.21 5.14
C ASP A 67 4.36 13.93 5.43
N TYR A 68 5.06 13.87 6.57
CA TYR A 68 5.86 12.72 6.95
C TYR A 68 5.20 11.95 8.08
N GLN A 69 5.26 10.62 8.00
CA GLN A 69 4.85 9.75 9.09
C GLN A 69 5.68 10.09 10.36
N TYR A 70 5.00 10.17 11.50
CA TYR A 70 5.66 10.47 12.77
C TYR A 70 6.45 9.26 13.27
N GLU A 71 7.76 9.38 13.28
CA GLU A 71 8.66 8.33 13.74
C GLU A 71 9.08 8.57 15.20
N MET A 72 8.57 7.72 16.08
CA MET A 72 8.86 7.77 17.51
C MET A 72 10.34 7.60 17.86
N LEU A 73 11.09 6.88 16.98
CA LEU A 73 12.52 6.64 17.20
C LEU A 73 13.34 7.93 17.22
N TYR A 74 12.97 8.88 16.37
CA TYR A 74 13.69 10.15 16.20
C TYR A 74 13.06 11.32 16.96
N ASN A 75 11.74 11.32 17.05
CA ASN A 75 11.00 12.46 17.55
C ASN A 75 10.57 12.31 19.01
N GLY A 76 10.70 11.10 19.58
CA GLY A 76 10.25 10.80 20.92
C GLY A 76 8.72 10.72 21.04
N LEU A 77 8.21 10.75 22.25
CA LEU A 77 6.78 10.65 22.54
C LEU A 77 6.10 12.00 22.27
N PRO A 78 5.04 12.05 21.42
CA PRO A 78 4.32 13.29 21.16
C PRO A 78 3.37 13.61 22.31
N ASP A 79 3.32 14.88 22.71
CA ASP A 79 2.38 15.37 23.71
C ASP A 79 0.96 15.50 23.12
N GLY A 80 -0.06 15.27 23.97
CA GLY A 80 -1.45 15.58 23.63
C GLY A 80 -2.16 14.54 22.76
N ILE A 81 -1.56 13.37 22.54
CA ILE A 81 -2.22 12.22 21.90
C ILE A 81 -2.87 11.36 23.00
N PRO A 82 -4.19 11.22 23.02
CA PRO A 82 -4.84 10.40 24.03
C PRO A 82 -4.63 8.91 23.76
N VAL A 83 -4.46 8.14 24.85
CA VAL A 83 -4.54 6.66 24.76
C VAL A 83 -5.94 6.27 24.31
N ARG A 84 -6.04 5.39 23.33
CA ARG A 84 -7.29 4.98 22.72
C ARG A 84 -7.96 3.86 23.54
N ASP A 85 -9.26 3.94 23.61
CA ASP A 85 -10.11 3.01 24.34
C ASP A 85 -11.02 2.20 23.42
N GLU A 86 -11.74 1.25 24.00
CA GLU A 86 -12.66 0.40 23.28
C GLU A 86 -13.84 1.19 22.69
N THR A 87 -14.23 2.30 23.34
CA THR A 87 -15.31 3.16 22.83
C THR A 87 -14.91 3.84 21.51
N THR A 88 -13.65 4.19 21.36
CA THR A 88 -13.09 4.71 20.11
C THR A 88 -13.10 3.64 19.01
N MET A 89 -12.74 2.38 19.35
CA MET A 89 -12.80 1.27 18.42
C MET A 89 -14.24 0.98 17.95
N GLU A 90 -15.21 1.02 18.85
CA GLU A 90 -16.62 0.85 18.49
C GLU A 90 -17.09 1.95 17.53
N LYS A 91 -16.72 3.21 17.75
CA LYS A 91 -17.00 4.30 16.82
C LYS A 91 -16.38 4.05 15.44
N ILE A 92 -15.13 3.61 15.39
CA ILE A 92 -14.44 3.28 14.14
C ILE A 92 -15.19 2.15 13.41
N LYS A 93 -15.52 1.06 14.10
CA LYS A 93 -16.25 -0.09 13.52
C LYS A 93 -17.67 0.30 13.06
N SER A 94 -18.27 1.34 13.65
CA SER A 94 -19.58 1.86 13.23
C SER A 94 -19.52 2.70 11.94
N VAL A 95 -18.35 3.08 11.47
CA VAL A 95 -18.22 3.83 10.21
C VAL A 95 -18.71 2.97 9.04
N LYS A 96 -19.58 3.55 8.23
CA LYS A 96 -20.20 2.83 7.09
C LYS A 96 -19.12 2.26 6.17
N ASN A 97 -19.23 0.98 5.82
CA ASN A 97 -18.35 0.19 4.96
C ASN A 97 -17.03 -0.24 5.60
N VAL A 98 -16.82 0.00 6.89
CA VAL A 98 -15.82 -0.74 7.66
C VAL A 98 -16.30 -2.18 7.81
N GLU A 99 -15.44 -3.14 7.54
CA GLU A 99 -15.68 -4.56 7.77
C GLU A 99 -15.10 -4.99 9.11
N ASP A 100 -13.85 -4.58 9.39
CA ASP A 100 -13.18 -4.78 10.66
C ASP A 100 -12.13 -3.69 10.90
N ALA A 101 -11.67 -3.56 12.16
CA ALA A 101 -10.64 -2.61 12.56
C ALA A 101 -9.86 -3.14 13.76
N ALA A 102 -8.57 -2.78 13.83
CA ALA A 102 -7.71 -3.10 14.96
C ALA A 102 -6.78 -1.93 15.28
N PHE A 103 -6.50 -1.73 16.57
CA PHE A 103 -5.39 -0.88 17.00
C PHE A 103 -4.08 -1.65 16.94
N TYR A 104 -3.01 -0.93 16.63
CA TYR A 104 -1.65 -1.45 16.73
C TYR A 104 -0.66 -0.34 17.05
N THR A 105 0.41 -0.71 17.71
CA THR A 105 1.63 0.10 17.84
C THR A 105 2.73 -0.54 17.01
N SER A 106 3.67 0.24 16.52
CA SER A 106 4.79 -0.29 15.74
C SER A 106 6.05 0.50 15.95
N ARG A 107 7.17 -0.21 15.96
CA ARG A 107 8.52 0.35 15.99
C ARG A 107 9.40 -0.36 14.98
N SER A 108 10.16 0.43 14.24
CA SER A 108 11.24 -0.05 13.38
C SER A 108 12.57 0.42 13.98
N ASP A 109 13.46 -0.51 14.24
CA ASP A 109 14.80 -0.21 14.72
C ASP A 109 15.81 -0.57 13.62
N TYR A 110 16.62 0.40 13.19
CA TYR A 110 17.69 0.16 12.21
C TYR A 110 18.81 -0.71 12.76
N ASN A 111 18.98 -0.75 14.09
CA ASN A 111 19.86 -1.69 14.74
C ASN A 111 19.13 -2.99 15.02
N ASN A 112 19.88 -4.08 15.14
CA ASN A 112 19.30 -5.34 15.54
C ASN A 112 18.60 -5.17 16.89
N SER A 113 17.29 -5.34 16.90
CA SER A 113 16.48 -5.27 18.12
C SER A 113 15.85 -6.62 18.48
N VAL A 114 15.90 -7.57 17.53
CA VAL A 114 15.38 -8.94 17.70
C VAL A 114 16.51 -9.93 17.47
N TYR A 115 16.68 -10.86 18.43
CA TYR A 115 17.72 -11.87 18.41
C TYR A 115 17.20 -13.27 18.74
N TYR A 116 17.83 -14.26 18.12
CA TYR A 116 17.80 -15.66 18.56
C TYR A 116 19.22 -16.15 18.69
N GLY A 117 19.68 -16.36 19.93
CA GLY A 117 21.08 -16.67 20.21
C GLY A 117 22.02 -15.55 19.72
N ASN A 118 22.85 -15.89 18.74
CA ASN A 118 23.78 -14.91 18.11
C ASN A 118 23.23 -14.30 16.81
N ASN A 119 22.09 -14.79 16.31
CA ASN A 119 21.48 -14.29 15.09
C ASN A 119 20.58 -13.10 15.42
N GLY A 120 20.80 -11.97 14.75
CA GLY A 120 19.98 -10.77 14.91
C GLY A 120 19.45 -10.26 13.57
N ILE A 121 18.27 -9.67 13.57
CA ILE A 121 17.70 -9.03 12.38
C ILE A 121 17.84 -7.52 12.48
N SER A 122 18.45 -6.92 11.47
CA SER A 122 18.51 -5.47 11.30
C SER A 122 17.25 -4.97 10.59
N GLY A 123 16.67 -3.87 11.09
CA GLY A 123 15.51 -3.24 10.45
C GLY A 123 14.19 -3.99 10.64
N SER A 124 14.13 -5.00 11.55
CA SER A 124 12.87 -5.68 11.85
C SER A 124 11.86 -4.72 12.47
N GLN A 125 10.59 -4.92 12.13
CA GLN A 125 9.48 -4.19 12.72
C GLN A 125 8.87 -5.00 13.85
N VAL A 126 8.68 -4.36 15.00
CA VAL A 126 7.96 -4.94 16.15
C VAL A 126 6.58 -4.28 16.22
N PHE A 127 5.54 -5.11 16.36
CA PHE A 127 4.15 -4.68 16.43
C PHE A 127 3.53 -5.12 17.75
N GLY A 128 2.93 -4.19 18.48
CA GLY A 128 2.04 -4.47 19.61
C GLY A 128 0.60 -4.54 19.08
N VAL A 129 -0.02 -5.71 19.13
CA VAL A 129 -1.29 -5.96 18.44
C VAL A 129 -2.32 -6.64 19.32
N ASP A 130 -3.58 -6.50 18.99
CA ASP A 130 -4.66 -7.36 19.46
C ASP A 130 -4.91 -8.54 18.51
N ASN A 131 -5.83 -9.42 18.89
CA ASN A 131 -6.11 -10.63 18.10
C ASN A 131 -6.78 -10.34 16.75
N SER A 132 -7.50 -9.23 16.64
CA SER A 132 -8.20 -8.84 15.42
C SER A 132 -7.24 -8.30 14.35
N TYR A 133 -6.03 -7.88 14.74
CA TYR A 133 -5.04 -7.34 13.82
C TYR A 133 -4.71 -8.29 12.66
N PHE A 134 -4.49 -9.59 12.97
CA PHE A 134 -4.09 -10.57 11.95
C PHE A 134 -5.17 -10.75 10.88
N THR A 135 -6.42 -10.90 11.30
CA THR A 135 -7.55 -11.04 10.37
C THR A 135 -7.78 -9.77 9.60
N THR A 136 -7.72 -8.61 10.26
CA THR A 136 -7.90 -7.30 9.63
C THR A 136 -6.80 -7.03 8.61
N ASN A 137 -5.55 -7.37 8.92
CA ASN A 137 -4.40 -7.18 8.02
C ASN A 137 -4.25 -8.28 6.94
N GLY A 138 -5.13 -9.30 6.94
CA GLY A 138 -5.05 -10.39 5.96
C GLY A 138 -3.87 -11.32 6.16
N LEU A 139 -3.34 -11.39 7.38
CA LEU A 139 -2.32 -12.34 7.77
C LEU A 139 -2.96 -13.69 8.11
N VAL A 140 -2.35 -14.76 7.64
CA VAL A 140 -2.80 -16.13 7.89
C VAL A 140 -1.75 -16.91 8.68
N LEU A 141 -2.21 -17.75 9.59
CA LEU A 141 -1.35 -18.60 10.37
C LEU A 141 -0.72 -19.69 9.46
N LYS A 142 0.61 -19.73 9.43
CA LYS A 142 1.39 -20.76 8.72
C LYS A 142 1.67 -21.96 9.62
N SER A 143 1.99 -21.71 10.90
CA SER A 143 2.31 -22.76 11.88
C SER A 143 2.12 -22.23 13.30
N GLY A 144 1.89 -23.12 14.27
CA GLY A 144 1.68 -22.75 15.67
C GLY A 144 0.26 -22.27 15.95
N ARG A 145 0.09 -21.21 16.74
CA ARG A 145 -1.19 -20.62 17.10
C ARG A 145 -1.17 -19.09 17.03
N THR A 146 -2.33 -18.47 16.90
CA THR A 146 -2.53 -17.04 17.16
C THR A 146 -2.51 -16.75 18.68
N PHE A 147 -2.57 -15.48 19.07
CA PHE A 147 -2.75 -15.14 20.48
C PHE A 147 -4.11 -15.63 20.96
N VAL A 148 -4.15 -15.98 22.24
CA VAL A 148 -5.34 -16.38 22.98
C VAL A 148 -5.59 -15.39 24.11
N ASP A 149 -6.80 -15.37 24.68
CA ASP A 149 -7.18 -14.40 25.70
C ASP A 149 -6.22 -14.36 26.89
N SER A 150 -5.67 -15.52 27.30
CA SER A 150 -4.68 -15.58 28.38
C SER A 150 -3.36 -14.87 28.06
N ASP A 151 -2.99 -14.75 26.78
CA ASP A 151 -1.79 -13.99 26.41
C ASP A 151 -1.95 -12.50 26.73
N PHE A 152 -3.20 -11.99 26.74
CA PHE A 152 -3.51 -10.61 27.08
C PHE A 152 -3.82 -10.44 28.57
N THR A 153 -4.58 -11.35 29.19
CA THR A 153 -5.00 -11.21 30.58
C THR A 153 -3.87 -11.49 31.59
N ASP A 154 -3.00 -12.46 31.25
CA ASP A 154 -1.91 -12.90 32.09
C ASP A 154 -0.55 -12.30 31.69
N PHE A 155 -0.54 -11.37 30.70
CA PHE A 155 0.64 -10.67 30.21
C PHE A 155 1.74 -11.65 29.75
N HIS A 156 1.36 -12.71 29.01
CA HIS A 156 2.33 -13.67 28.51
C HIS A 156 3.29 -13.04 27.52
N ALA A 157 4.59 -13.24 27.74
CA ALA A 157 5.64 -12.85 26.79
C ALA A 157 5.66 -13.81 25.58
N ALA A 158 4.60 -13.75 24.79
CA ALA A 158 4.40 -14.53 23.58
C ALA A 158 4.71 -13.67 22.34
N ALA A 159 5.33 -14.26 21.33
CA ALA A 159 5.59 -13.62 20.05
C ALA A 159 5.03 -14.46 18.89
N ILE A 160 4.51 -13.78 17.90
CA ILE A 160 4.22 -14.33 16.58
C ILE A 160 5.18 -13.65 15.60
N ILE A 161 5.79 -14.39 14.71
CA ILE A 161 6.75 -13.88 13.75
C ILE A 161 6.25 -14.12 12.33
N ASP A 162 6.68 -13.30 11.39
CA ASP A 162 6.43 -13.59 9.98
C ASP A 162 7.40 -14.66 9.43
N ALA A 163 7.12 -15.12 8.22
CA ALA A 163 7.93 -16.18 7.59
C ALA A 163 9.37 -15.69 7.34
N ASP A 164 9.56 -14.43 6.99
CA ASP A 164 10.87 -13.86 6.69
C ASP A 164 11.74 -13.76 7.95
N THR A 165 11.13 -13.37 9.07
CA THR A 165 11.78 -13.42 10.41
C THR A 165 12.17 -14.84 10.79
N ALA A 166 11.27 -15.81 10.56
CA ALA A 166 11.55 -17.21 10.85
C ALA A 166 12.74 -17.73 10.06
N ASP A 167 12.78 -17.45 8.77
CA ASP A 167 13.87 -17.89 7.90
C ASP A 167 15.20 -17.19 8.24
N SER A 168 15.17 -15.90 8.59
CA SER A 168 16.37 -15.11 8.91
C SER A 168 16.99 -15.45 10.27
N LEU A 169 16.15 -15.71 11.31
CA LEU A 169 16.67 -15.97 12.67
C LEU A 169 17.04 -17.41 12.92
N PHE A 170 16.33 -18.36 12.30
CA PHE A 170 16.36 -19.75 12.74
C PHE A 170 17.06 -20.70 11.76
N ASP A 171 17.57 -20.21 10.61
CA ASP A 171 18.32 -21.02 9.62
C ASP A 171 17.63 -22.37 9.25
N GLY A 172 16.28 -22.36 9.16
CA GLY A 172 15.48 -23.53 8.85
C GLY A 172 15.08 -24.39 10.07
N GLU A 173 15.50 -24.03 11.28
CA GLU A 173 14.98 -24.67 12.51
C GLU A 173 13.52 -24.26 12.76
N ASN A 174 12.74 -25.14 13.43
CA ASN A 174 11.38 -24.79 13.83
C ASN A 174 11.40 -23.73 14.96
N PRO A 175 10.84 -22.52 14.72
CA PRO A 175 10.83 -21.47 15.72
C PRO A 175 9.85 -21.69 16.88
N ILE A 176 8.82 -22.51 16.69
CA ILE A 176 7.73 -22.66 17.68
C ILE A 176 8.26 -23.21 19.00
N GLY A 177 7.95 -22.51 20.09
CA GLY A 177 8.42 -22.81 21.43
C GLY A 177 9.83 -22.35 21.75
N LYS A 178 10.56 -21.75 20.80
CA LYS A 178 11.85 -21.12 21.03
C LYS A 178 11.68 -19.71 21.60
N THR A 179 12.68 -19.26 22.33
CA THR A 179 12.69 -17.91 22.92
C THR A 179 13.54 -16.99 22.07
N ILE A 180 12.96 -15.87 21.64
CA ILE A 180 13.66 -14.76 21.02
C ILE A 180 13.82 -13.62 22.02
N GLU A 181 14.79 -12.77 21.83
CA GLU A 181 14.98 -11.56 22.62
C GLU A 181 14.54 -10.35 21.79
N ILE A 182 13.67 -9.51 22.35
CA ILE A 182 13.25 -8.24 21.78
C ILE A 182 13.74 -7.13 22.70
N LYS A 183 14.77 -6.39 22.28
CA LYS A 183 15.45 -5.39 23.13
C LYS A 183 15.95 -5.93 24.49
N GLY A 184 16.37 -7.19 24.52
CA GLY A 184 16.83 -7.86 25.71
C GLY A 184 15.73 -8.54 26.55
N GLU A 185 14.46 -8.38 26.20
CA GLU A 185 13.34 -9.04 26.85
C GLU A 185 12.98 -10.35 26.16
N PRO A 186 12.83 -11.46 26.89
CA PRO A 186 12.57 -12.78 26.31
C PRO A 186 11.10 -12.97 25.95
N TYR A 187 10.86 -13.42 24.71
CA TYR A 187 9.53 -13.76 24.19
C TYR A 187 9.53 -15.15 23.56
N VAL A 188 8.52 -15.95 23.89
CA VAL A 188 8.37 -17.30 23.33
C VAL A 188 7.60 -17.23 22.00
N VAL A 189 8.17 -17.77 20.93
CA VAL A 189 7.52 -17.84 19.63
C VAL A 189 6.38 -18.87 19.69
N VAL A 190 5.14 -18.42 19.54
CA VAL A 190 3.93 -19.26 19.59
C VAL A 190 3.30 -19.49 18.22
N GLY A 191 3.62 -18.66 17.22
CA GLY A 191 3.07 -18.75 15.88
C GLY A 191 3.94 -18.16 14.81
N ILE A 192 3.72 -18.60 13.58
CA ILE A 192 4.30 -18.03 12.37
C ILE A 192 3.15 -17.63 11.47
N VAL A 193 3.18 -16.38 11.01
CA VAL A 193 2.19 -15.86 10.05
C VAL A 193 2.82 -15.55 8.70
N THR A 194 1.98 -15.49 7.68
CA THR A 194 2.37 -15.08 6.34
C THR A 194 1.24 -14.30 5.70
N LYS A 195 1.54 -13.47 4.71
CA LYS A 195 0.48 -12.87 3.88
C LYS A 195 -0.24 -13.96 3.11
N SER A 196 -1.55 -13.82 2.93
CA SER A 196 -2.31 -14.73 2.08
C SER A 196 -1.71 -14.70 0.67
N LYS A 197 -1.26 -15.86 0.15
CA LYS A 197 -0.51 -16.02 -1.11
C LYS A 197 -1.34 -15.80 -2.37
N THR A 198 -2.32 -14.92 -2.35
CA THR A 198 -3.22 -14.80 -3.51
C THR A 198 -2.74 -13.81 -4.57
N PHE A 199 -1.64 -13.10 -4.34
CA PHE A 199 -1.19 -12.08 -5.28
C PHE A 199 0.33 -11.95 -5.30
N GLU A 200 0.90 -12.00 -6.50
CA GLU A 200 2.25 -11.57 -6.78
C GLU A 200 2.17 -10.32 -7.66
N PRO A 201 2.80 -9.20 -7.26
CA PRO A 201 2.79 -8.01 -8.09
C PRO A 201 3.45 -8.28 -9.43
N VAL A 202 2.88 -7.74 -10.50
CA VAL A 202 3.50 -7.82 -11.82
C VAL A 202 4.58 -6.74 -11.89
N ILE A 203 5.81 -7.15 -12.03
CA ILE A 203 6.99 -6.27 -12.10
C ILE A 203 7.37 -6.10 -13.57
N ASN A 204 7.23 -4.90 -14.10
CA ASN A 204 7.57 -4.57 -15.48
C ASN A 204 8.77 -3.62 -15.59
N SER A 205 9.18 -2.99 -14.49
CA SER A 205 10.27 -2.03 -14.45
C SER A 205 11.10 -2.16 -13.17
N VAL A 206 12.27 -1.53 -13.15
CA VAL A 206 13.11 -1.44 -11.95
C VAL A 206 12.42 -0.61 -10.86
N GLU A 207 11.67 0.41 -11.25
CA GLU A 207 10.86 1.24 -10.36
C GLU A 207 9.75 0.40 -9.71
N ASP A 208 9.06 -0.46 -10.47
CA ASP A 208 8.08 -1.40 -9.93
C ASP A 208 8.70 -2.33 -8.90
N TYR A 209 9.92 -2.83 -9.17
CA TYR A 209 10.63 -3.69 -8.23
C TYR A 209 10.85 -2.99 -6.89
N TYR A 210 11.39 -1.79 -6.89
CA TYR A 210 11.61 -1.02 -5.66
C TYR A 210 10.32 -0.58 -4.98
N THR A 211 9.25 -0.41 -5.73
CA THR A 211 7.94 0.00 -5.18
C THR A 211 7.18 -1.17 -4.54
N TYR A 212 7.17 -2.33 -5.20
CA TYR A 212 6.30 -3.45 -4.81
C TYR A 212 7.03 -4.62 -4.16
N MET A 213 8.33 -4.75 -4.39
CA MET A 213 9.18 -5.79 -3.83
C MET A 213 10.08 -5.23 -2.71
N GLN A 214 9.53 -4.37 -1.85
CA GLN A 214 10.22 -4.04 -0.61
C GLN A 214 10.40 -5.34 0.16
N GLU A 215 11.66 -5.77 0.29
CA GLU A 215 12.00 -6.89 1.15
C GLU A 215 11.49 -6.57 2.56
N SER A 216 10.61 -7.42 3.07
CA SER A 216 10.20 -7.36 4.45
C SER A 216 11.46 -7.55 5.29
N SER A 217 11.81 -6.54 6.07
CA SER A 217 12.94 -6.66 7.02
C SER A 217 12.61 -7.63 8.16
N GLY A 218 11.48 -8.32 8.08
CA GLY A 218 10.92 -9.17 9.11
C GLY A 218 9.98 -8.42 10.06
N ALA A 219 8.96 -9.13 10.54
CA ALA A 219 7.97 -8.60 11.46
C ALA A 219 7.77 -9.52 12.67
N VAL A 220 7.77 -8.91 13.85
CA VAL A 220 7.50 -9.59 15.13
C VAL A 220 6.27 -8.96 15.77
N TYR A 221 5.31 -9.78 16.13
CA TYR A 221 4.06 -9.36 16.76
C TYR A 221 4.05 -9.80 18.20
N VAL A 222 3.72 -8.90 19.12
CA VAL A 222 3.55 -9.17 20.55
C VAL A 222 2.15 -8.73 21.00
N PRO A 223 1.57 -9.32 22.05
CA PRO A 223 0.32 -8.83 22.62
C PRO A 223 0.47 -7.36 23.01
N LYS A 224 -0.49 -6.50 22.65
CA LYS A 224 -0.41 -5.06 22.94
C LYS A 224 -0.23 -4.74 24.43
N VAL A 225 -0.72 -5.61 25.30
CA VAL A 225 -0.57 -5.47 26.77
C VAL A 225 0.87 -5.65 27.24
N THR A 226 1.71 -6.37 26.49
CA THR A 226 3.15 -6.53 26.78
C THR A 226 4.02 -5.47 26.11
N TRP A 227 3.45 -4.59 25.30
CA TRP A 227 4.17 -3.49 24.63
C TRP A 227 4.95 -2.61 25.60
N PRO A 228 4.40 -2.20 26.77
CA PRO A 228 5.10 -1.37 27.74
C PRO A 228 6.31 -2.04 28.42
N ILE A 229 6.49 -3.35 28.25
CA ILE A 229 7.69 -4.05 28.74
C ILE A 229 8.89 -3.72 27.84
N ILE A 230 8.66 -3.57 26.55
CA ILE A 230 9.70 -3.35 25.53
C ILE A 230 9.87 -1.85 25.20
N TYR A 231 8.75 -1.12 25.19
CA TYR A 231 8.65 0.28 24.77
C TYR A 231 7.87 1.12 25.78
N GLN A 232 7.29 2.24 25.36
CA GLN A 232 6.58 3.14 26.26
C GLN A 232 5.08 2.83 26.30
N TYR A 233 4.46 3.02 27.45
CA TYR A 233 3.04 2.70 27.68
C TYR A 233 2.08 3.57 26.84
N ASP A 234 2.41 4.84 26.71
CA ASP A 234 1.54 5.88 26.14
C ASP A 234 1.89 6.24 24.69
N GLU A 235 2.52 5.30 23.98
CA GLU A 235 2.79 5.48 22.55
C GLU A 235 1.49 5.59 21.75
N PRO A 236 1.42 6.51 20.78
CA PRO A 236 0.26 6.64 19.91
C PRO A 236 -0.07 5.33 19.20
N GLU A 237 -1.30 4.88 19.36
CA GLU A 237 -1.80 3.72 18.62
C GLU A 237 -2.20 4.13 17.20
N ASN A 238 -1.80 3.34 16.25
CA ASN A 238 -2.25 3.38 14.87
C ASN A 238 -3.50 2.51 14.70
N VAL A 239 -4.20 2.69 13.59
CA VAL A 239 -5.38 1.89 13.25
C VAL A 239 -5.19 1.24 11.90
N ILE A 240 -5.50 -0.05 11.82
CA ILE A 240 -5.69 -0.73 10.55
C ILE A 240 -7.17 -1.02 10.36
N LEU A 241 -7.67 -0.74 9.17
CA LEU A 241 -9.05 -1.00 8.77
C LEU A 241 -9.09 -2.02 7.66
N ARG A 242 -10.12 -2.88 7.68
CA ARG A 242 -10.57 -3.60 6.50
C ARG A 242 -11.86 -2.98 6.02
N VAL A 243 -11.95 -2.64 4.75
CA VAL A 243 -13.15 -2.06 4.14
C VAL A 243 -13.79 -3.05 3.17
N LYS A 244 -15.12 -2.93 3.00
CA LYS A 244 -15.90 -3.86 2.16
C LYS A 244 -15.57 -3.78 0.67
N SER A 245 -15.07 -2.64 0.21
CA SER A 245 -14.71 -2.41 -1.20
C SER A 245 -13.51 -1.50 -1.30
N THR A 246 -12.65 -1.75 -2.29
CA THR A 246 -11.51 -0.88 -2.61
C THR A 246 -11.92 0.54 -2.95
N ASP A 247 -13.10 0.74 -3.56
CA ASP A 247 -13.61 2.06 -3.91
C ASP A 247 -13.97 2.92 -2.68
N ASP A 248 -14.12 2.28 -1.52
CA ASP A 248 -14.42 2.95 -0.26
C ASP A 248 -13.18 3.30 0.56
N MET A 249 -11.99 2.81 0.21
CA MET A 249 -10.75 2.94 1.02
C MET A 249 -10.46 4.40 1.37
N THR A 250 -10.32 5.27 0.37
CA THR A 250 -10.04 6.70 0.57
C THR A 250 -11.07 7.38 1.48
N ARG A 251 -12.35 7.15 1.21
CA ARG A 251 -13.43 7.80 1.95
C ARG A 251 -13.53 7.32 3.40
N VAL A 252 -13.41 6.02 3.61
CA VAL A 252 -13.47 5.40 4.95
C VAL A 252 -12.22 5.74 5.74
N GLY A 253 -11.04 5.67 5.12
CA GLY A 253 -9.76 6.06 5.73
C GLY A 253 -9.79 7.50 6.23
N LYS A 254 -10.17 8.44 5.37
CA LYS A 254 -10.28 9.86 5.74
C LYS A 254 -11.28 10.08 6.89
N LYS A 255 -12.47 9.47 6.82
CA LYS A 255 -13.48 9.61 7.88
C LYS A 255 -12.99 9.07 9.22
N THR A 256 -12.24 7.97 9.21
CA THR A 256 -11.67 7.40 10.45
C THR A 256 -10.51 8.24 10.96
N ALA A 257 -9.67 8.79 10.09
CA ALA A 257 -8.62 9.72 10.47
C ALA A 257 -9.23 10.99 11.12
N ASP A 258 -10.29 11.56 10.54
CA ASP A 258 -11.01 12.70 11.11
C ASP A 258 -11.54 12.38 12.51
N LEU A 259 -12.12 11.19 12.72
CA LEU A 259 -12.61 10.72 14.01
C LEU A 259 -11.49 10.60 15.06
N LEU A 260 -10.30 10.14 14.66
CA LEU A 260 -9.15 10.09 15.55
C LEU A 260 -8.61 11.49 15.88
N ASN A 261 -8.75 12.44 14.97
CA ASN A 261 -8.28 13.81 15.15
C ASN A 261 -9.22 14.66 16.02
N GLU A 262 -10.49 14.27 16.20
CA GLU A 262 -11.47 15.05 17.00
C GLU A 262 -11.01 15.29 18.45
N ASN A 263 -10.19 14.40 19.04
CA ASN A 263 -9.79 14.46 20.44
C ASN A 263 -8.27 14.70 20.62
N LEU A 264 -7.59 15.22 19.61
CA LEU A 264 -6.19 15.58 19.75
C LEU A 264 -6.05 16.92 20.49
N SER A 265 -5.09 16.99 21.40
CA SER A 265 -4.72 18.21 22.15
C SER A 265 -3.24 18.54 21.91
N VAL A 266 -2.78 18.36 20.69
CA VAL A 266 -1.39 18.53 20.29
C VAL A 266 -1.00 20.02 20.21
N SER A 267 0.24 20.35 20.58
CA SER A 267 0.78 21.71 20.48
C SER A 267 1.16 22.09 19.06
N ASP A 268 1.38 21.11 18.18
CA ASP A 268 1.75 21.27 16.78
C ASP A 268 0.55 20.98 15.88
N ASP A 269 0.00 22.02 15.27
CA ASP A 269 -1.16 21.92 14.37
C ASP A 269 -0.90 21.06 13.12
N THR A 270 0.36 20.78 12.81
CA THR A 270 0.75 19.91 11.70
C THR A 270 0.65 18.42 12.05
N MET A 271 0.57 18.08 13.35
CA MET A 271 0.49 16.72 13.85
C MET A 271 -0.95 16.22 13.81
N LYS A 272 -1.20 15.19 13.00
CA LYS A 272 -2.54 14.59 12.85
C LYS A 272 -2.47 13.17 12.32
N TYR A 273 -3.51 12.41 12.61
CA TYR A 273 -3.72 11.12 11.96
C TYR A 273 -4.10 11.32 10.50
N LYS A 274 -3.44 10.59 9.62
CA LYS A 274 -3.76 10.50 8.18
C LYS A 274 -3.95 9.04 7.79
N ALA A 275 -4.85 8.79 6.87
CA ALA A 275 -4.95 7.50 6.22
C ALA A 275 -3.82 7.37 5.21
N GLU A 276 -3.10 6.27 5.24
CA GLU A 276 -2.21 5.90 4.15
C GLU A 276 -3.09 5.38 3.01
N ASP A 277 -3.27 6.22 2.01
CA ASP A 277 -4.19 5.93 0.92
C ASP A 277 -3.42 5.48 -0.33
N LEU A 278 -3.15 4.17 -0.38
CA LEU A 278 -2.54 3.53 -1.54
C LEU A 278 -3.34 3.76 -2.83
N LEU A 279 -4.66 3.95 -2.70
CA LEU A 279 -5.51 4.26 -3.85
C LEU A 279 -5.32 5.70 -4.32
N GLU A 280 -5.10 6.65 -3.40
CA GLU A 280 -4.79 8.05 -3.74
C GLU A 280 -3.41 8.14 -4.39
N GLN A 281 -2.40 7.44 -3.85
CA GLN A 281 -1.09 7.30 -4.50
C GLN A 281 -1.20 6.71 -5.91
N ALA A 282 -2.01 5.65 -6.09
CA ALA A 282 -2.27 5.08 -7.40
C ALA A 282 -2.94 6.08 -8.34
N LYS A 283 -3.85 6.92 -7.85
CA LYS A 283 -4.50 7.98 -8.64
C LYS A 283 -3.54 9.09 -9.02
N GLU A 284 -2.68 9.53 -8.12
CA GLU A 284 -1.65 10.54 -8.42
C GLU A 284 -0.70 10.07 -9.52
N ILE A 285 -0.23 8.82 -9.43
CA ILE A 285 0.56 8.18 -10.50
C ILE A 285 -0.23 8.13 -11.80
N GLN A 286 -1.53 7.83 -11.73
CA GLN A 286 -2.43 7.82 -12.87
C GLN A 286 -2.60 9.21 -13.48
N GLU A 287 -2.83 10.25 -12.69
CA GLU A 287 -2.97 11.63 -13.15
C GLU A 287 -1.70 12.14 -13.84
N LEU A 288 -0.53 11.80 -13.29
CA LEU A 288 0.76 12.10 -13.92
C LEU A 288 0.89 11.39 -15.28
N SER A 289 0.49 10.13 -15.34
CA SER A 289 0.42 9.34 -16.58
C SER A 289 -0.55 9.95 -17.57
N ASP A 290 -1.76 10.31 -17.15
CA ASP A 290 -2.80 10.92 -18.01
C ASP A 290 -2.37 12.30 -18.55
N SER A 291 -1.66 13.08 -17.74
CA SER A 291 -1.06 14.35 -18.18
C SER A 291 -0.01 14.13 -19.28
N THR A 292 0.89 13.18 -19.08
CA THR A 292 1.91 12.80 -20.09
C THR A 292 1.25 12.32 -21.37
N ASN A 293 0.16 11.61 -21.28
CA ASN A 293 -0.59 11.07 -22.41
C ASN A 293 -1.36 12.12 -23.17
N SER A 294 -1.98 13.05 -22.48
CA SER A 294 -2.59 14.22 -23.09
C SER A 294 -1.57 14.95 -23.95
N MET A 295 -0.34 15.13 -23.45
CA MET A 295 0.75 15.73 -24.18
C MET A 295 1.12 14.91 -25.44
N LEU A 296 1.21 13.59 -25.34
CA LEU A 296 1.51 12.71 -26.49
C LEU A 296 0.38 12.73 -27.54
N ILE A 297 -0.88 12.77 -27.11
CA ILE A 297 -2.05 12.89 -27.99
C ILE A 297 -2.01 14.24 -28.74
N TRP A 298 -1.67 15.33 -28.06
CA TRP A 298 -1.48 16.64 -28.69
C TRP A 298 -0.35 16.62 -29.72
N ILE A 299 0.80 16.03 -29.41
CA ILE A 299 1.93 15.89 -30.34
C ILE A 299 1.52 15.06 -31.57
N ALA A 300 0.84 13.93 -31.36
CA ALA A 300 0.32 13.10 -32.45
C ALA A 300 -0.72 13.85 -33.31
N GLY A 301 -1.63 14.60 -32.68
CA GLY A 301 -2.63 15.44 -33.35
C GLY A 301 -2.00 16.54 -34.23
N ILE A 302 -1.00 17.24 -33.71
CA ILE A 302 -0.25 18.26 -34.43
C ILE A 302 0.50 17.62 -35.61
N SER A 303 1.14 16.47 -35.40
CA SER A 303 1.84 15.74 -36.47
C SER A 303 0.89 15.30 -37.58
N LEU A 304 -0.33 14.90 -37.23
CA LEU A 304 -1.38 14.52 -38.14
C LEU A 304 -1.89 15.73 -38.99
N LEU A 305 -2.07 16.90 -38.33
CA LEU A 305 -2.42 18.15 -38.95
C LEU A 305 -1.34 18.63 -39.94
N VAL A 306 -0.07 18.61 -39.50
CA VAL A 306 1.06 19.01 -40.36
C VAL A 306 1.20 18.06 -41.53
N GLY A 307 1.06 16.75 -41.32
CA GLY A 307 1.03 15.74 -42.40
C GLY A 307 -0.13 15.96 -43.39
N GLY A 308 -1.32 16.28 -42.88
CA GLY A 308 -2.51 16.59 -43.68
C GLY A 308 -2.35 17.86 -44.55
N ILE A 309 -1.80 18.94 -43.95
CA ILE A 309 -1.52 20.20 -44.68
C ILE A 309 -0.44 19.99 -45.76
N GLY A 310 0.63 19.24 -45.43
CA GLY A 310 1.70 18.93 -46.37
C GLY A 310 1.26 18.13 -47.59
N VAL A 311 0.09 17.50 -47.52
CA VAL A 311 -0.50 16.73 -48.61
C VAL A 311 -1.52 17.54 -49.42
N MET A 312 -2.11 18.59 -48.81
CA MET A 312 -3.05 19.46 -49.52
C MET A 312 -2.34 20.49 -50.43
N ASN A 313 -1.04 20.69 -50.25
CA ASN A 313 -0.21 21.58 -51.06
C ASN A 313 0.54 20.75 -52.13
#